data_a27e2fcc150f8a5f1239708a37dec4c4
#
_entry.id   a27e2fcc150f8a5f1239708a37dec4c4
#
_cell.length_a   1.000
_cell.length_b   1.000
_cell.length_c   1.000
_cell.angle_alpha   90.00
_cell.angle_beta   90.00
_cell.angle_gamma   90.00
#
_symmetry.space_group_name_H-M   'P 1'
#
loop_
_entity.id
_entity.type
_entity.pdbx_description
1 polymer ?
#
loop_
_entity_poly.entity_id
_entity_poly.type
_entity_poly.pdbx_seq_one_letter_code
_entity_poly.pdbx_strand_id
1 'polypeptide(L)'
;LFEVGYKKGFLPDSPMAFHVYCITGTDGPGPVTPITKDICHFNDGFQLKNRRDDLKRLHTPGFVTEFGAVEDVVTGLAEIRFVLDHIDGEGEGMPLSWIFWDYNLVDRSSDTYRTELARSYPTAVAGTILTFSFNVSTGHMALMYLPNSATASTELYLSSKYQYKHGFNVVASPSGCCTVAVSKNGASIVVNHVPDAGAPIDLQVTRKS
;
A
#
# COMPACT_ATOMS: atom_id res chain seq x y z
N LEU A 1 -25.97 0.43 5.05
CA LEU A 1 -24.61 -0.12 5.08
C LEU A 1 -24.73 -1.62 5.28
N PHE A 2 -24.24 -2.41 4.32
CA PHE A 2 -24.21 -3.86 4.45
C PHE A 2 -22.90 -4.24 5.12
N GLU A 3 -22.96 -4.79 6.31
CA GLU A 3 -21.82 -5.43 6.95
C GLU A 3 -21.55 -6.77 6.28
N VAL A 4 -20.30 -7.02 5.94
CA VAL A 4 -19.86 -8.34 5.48
C VAL A 4 -19.33 -9.14 6.67
N GLY A 5 -19.41 -10.45 6.61
CA GLY A 5 -18.93 -11.34 7.66
C GLY A 5 -18.70 -12.75 7.16
N TYR A 6 -17.92 -13.49 7.91
CA TYR A 6 -17.69 -14.91 7.66
C TYR A 6 -18.76 -15.76 8.34
N LYS A 7 -19.07 -16.92 7.75
CA LYS A 7 -19.85 -17.93 8.46
C LYS A 7 -19.13 -18.37 9.72
N LYS A 8 -19.88 -18.69 10.77
CA LYS A 8 -19.33 -19.23 12.01
C LYS A 8 -18.46 -20.45 11.73
N GLY A 9 -17.18 -20.40 12.13
CA GLY A 9 -16.18 -21.46 11.90
C GLY A 9 -15.20 -21.19 10.76
N PHE A 10 -15.32 -20.08 10.03
CA PHE A 10 -14.24 -19.60 9.14
C PHE A 10 -13.08 -19.04 9.99
N LEU A 11 -11.87 -19.45 9.61
CA LEU A 11 -10.66 -19.04 10.33
C LEU A 11 -10.34 -17.56 10.09
N PRO A 12 -9.83 -16.85 11.12
CA PRO A 12 -9.42 -15.45 11.00
C PRO A 12 -8.22 -15.23 10.05
N ASP A 13 -7.58 -16.30 9.59
CA ASP A 13 -6.40 -16.23 8.70
C ASP A 13 -6.76 -16.07 7.21
N SER A 14 -8.06 -16.06 6.88
CA SER A 14 -8.50 -15.84 5.51
C SER A 14 -8.62 -14.35 5.22
N PRO A 15 -7.90 -13.80 4.23
CA PRO A 15 -8.04 -12.40 3.86
C PRO A 15 -9.43 -12.12 3.29
N MET A 16 -9.98 -10.95 3.62
CA MET A 16 -11.19 -10.47 2.98
C MET A 16 -10.83 -9.80 1.65
N ALA A 17 -11.31 -10.39 0.55
CA ALA A 17 -11.13 -9.85 -0.80
C ALA A 17 -12.31 -8.95 -1.19
N PHE A 18 -12.00 -7.82 -1.86
CA PHE A 18 -13.01 -6.90 -2.36
C PHE A 18 -12.45 -6.06 -3.53
N HIS A 19 -13.35 -5.48 -4.31
CA HIS A 19 -13.02 -4.58 -5.41
C HIS A 19 -13.33 -3.14 -5.02
N VAL A 20 -12.60 -2.19 -5.61
CA VAL A 20 -12.83 -0.75 -5.46
C VAL A 20 -12.88 -0.12 -6.85
N TYR A 21 -14.05 0.38 -7.22
CA TYR A 21 -14.26 1.05 -8.50
C TYR A 21 -15.14 2.27 -8.34
N CYS A 22 -14.79 3.32 -9.05
CA CYS A 22 -15.68 4.45 -9.20
C CYS A 22 -16.92 4.06 -10.03
N ILE A 23 -18.06 4.00 -9.38
CA ILE A 23 -19.35 3.73 -10.02
C ILE A 23 -20.02 5.07 -10.31
N THR A 24 -19.93 5.55 -11.54
CA THR A 24 -20.53 6.82 -11.99
C THR A 24 -21.87 6.64 -12.71
N GLY A 25 -22.34 5.39 -12.88
CA GLY A 25 -23.57 5.06 -13.60
C GLY A 25 -24.19 3.75 -13.18
N THR A 26 -25.27 3.35 -13.84
CA THR A 26 -26.02 2.10 -13.56
C THR A 26 -25.36 0.86 -14.17
N ASP A 27 -24.40 1.02 -15.08
CA ASP A 27 -23.87 -0.05 -15.93
C ASP A 27 -22.45 -0.48 -15.57
N GLY A 28 -21.95 -0.13 -14.38
CA GLY A 28 -20.62 -0.51 -13.90
C GLY A 28 -19.65 0.67 -13.78
N PRO A 29 -18.33 0.39 -13.69
CA PRO A 29 -17.31 1.43 -13.62
C PRO A 29 -17.36 2.33 -14.84
N GLY A 30 -17.49 3.62 -14.60
CA GLY A 30 -17.51 4.64 -15.67
C GLY A 30 -16.17 5.37 -15.78
N PRO A 31 -15.95 6.11 -16.89
CA PRO A 31 -14.74 6.87 -17.06
C PRO A 31 -14.62 7.95 -15.97
N VAL A 32 -13.45 8.07 -15.37
CA VAL A 32 -13.14 9.17 -14.45
C VAL A 32 -12.83 10.41 -15.27
N THR A 33 -13.73 11.37 -15.24
CA THR A 33 -13.60 12.66 -15.90
C THR A 33 -13.31 13.76 -14.89
N PRO A 34 -12.88 14.96 -15.31
CA PRO A 34 -12.74 16.09 -14.39
C PRO A 34 -14.02 16.40 -13.58
N ILE A 35 -15.20 16.11 -14.15
CA ILE A 35 -16.50 16.34 -13.49
C ILE A 35 -16.82 15.24 -12.49
N THR A 36 -16.49 13.98 -12.79
CA THR A 36 -16.81 12.83 -11.95
C THR A 36 -15.73 12.52 -10.92
N LYS A 37 -14.54 13.10 -11.05
CA LYS A 37 -13.38 12.83 -10.18
C LYS A 37 -13.70 12.96 -8.68
N ASP A 38 -14.32 14.06 -8.28
CA ASP A 38 -14.60 14.31 -6.86
C ASP A 38 -15.65 13.32 -6.33
N ILE A 39 -16.57 12.90 -7.18
CA ILE A 39 -17.56 11.86 -6.84
C ILE A 39 -16.85 10.50 -6.69
N CYS A 40 -15.91 10.19 -7.59
CA CYS A 40 -15.10 8.98 -7.52
C CYS A 40 -14.28 8.94 -6.22
N HIS A 41 -13.53 9.98 -5.94
CA HIS A 41 -12.74 10.07 -4.71
C HIS A 41 -13.59 9.92 -3.45
N PHE A 42 -14.78 10.55 -3.41
CA PHE A 42 -15.69 10.39 -2.29
C PHE A 42 -16.19 8.93 -2.16
N ASN A 43 -16.64 8.34 -3.27
CA ASN A 43 -17.18 6.98 -3.27
C ASN A 43 -16.12 5.93 -2.91
N ASP A 44 -14.94 6.01 -3.51
CA ASP A 44 -13.87 5.05 -3.32
C ASP A 44 -13.25 5.18 -1.92
N GLY A 45 -13.07 6.40 -1.44
CA GLY A 45 -12.65 6.65 -0.05
C GLY A 45 -13.67 6.10 0.95
N PHE A 46 -14.97 6.29 0.70
CA PHE A 46 -16.02 5.74 1.54
C PHE A 46 -16.06 4.20 1.51
N GLN A 47 -15.89 3.58 0.33
CA GLN A 47 -15.79 2.13 0.20
C GLN A 47 -14.59 1.58 0.98
N LEU A 48 -13.40 2.15 0.77
CA LEU A 48 -12.17 1.72 1.46
C LEU A 48 -12.31 1.85 2.97
N LYS A 49 -12.86 2.97 3.46
CA LYS A 49 -13.11 3.17 4.89
C LYS A 49 -14.03 2.08 5.45
N ASN A 50 -15.17 1.81 4.81
CA ASN A 50 -16.10 0.79 5.27
C ASN A 50 -15.46 -0.60 5.30
N ARG A 51 -14.67 -0.94 4.27
CA ARG A 51 -13.95 -2.23 4.25
C ARG A 51 -12.91 -2.30 5.37
N ARG A 52 -12.19 -1.22 5.67
CA ARG A 52 -11.27 -1.20 6.81
C ARG A 52 -11.98 -1.39 8.15
N ASP A 53 -13.15 -0.83 8.33
CA ASP A 53 -13.95 -1.04 9.52
C ASP A 53 -14.43 -2.50 9.64
N ASP A 54 -14.80 -3.14 8.53
CA ASP A 54 -15.09 -4.57 8.48
C ASP A 54 -13.86 -5.43 8.83
N LEU A 55 -12.68 -5.10 8.27
CA LEU A 55 -11.42 -5.82 8.54
C LEU A 55 -11.04 -5.75 10.02
N LYS A 56 -11.17 -4.56 10.63
CA LYS A 56 -10.93 -4.39 12.07
C LYS A 56 -11.89 -5.24 12.90
N ARG A 57 -13.18 -5.22 12.56
CA ARG A 57 -14.22 -6.00 13.26
C ARG A 57 -14.02 -7.50 13.11
N LEU A 58 -13.55 -7.95 11.95
CA LEU A 58 -13.34 -9.36 11.62
C LEU A 58 -11.96 -9.88 12.04
N HIS A 59 -11.04 -8.99 12.44
CA HIS A 59 -9.64 -9.32 12.75
C HIS A 59 -8.95 -10.07 11.60
N THR A 60 -9.16 -9.64 10.36
CA THR A 60 -8.65 -10.30 9.15
C THR A 60 -7.89 -9.31 8.26
N PRO A 61 -6.85 -9.75 7.53
CA PRO A 61 -6.19 -8.91 6.54
C PRO A 61 -7.11 -8.63 5.34
N GLY A 62 -6.88 -7.49 4.67
CA GLY A 62 -7.62 -7.07 3.49
C GLY A 62 -6.82 -7.25 2.20
N PHE A 63 -7.55 -7.57 1.13
CA PHE A 63 -7.00 -7.70 -0.20
C PHE A 63 -7.92 -7.03 -1.23
N VAL A 64 -7.47 -5.90 -1.78
CA VAL A 64 -8.13 -5.23 -2.90
C VAL A 64 -7.77 -5.99 -4.16
N THR A 65 -8.66 -6.88 -4.58
CA THR A 65 -8.42 -7.80 -5.69
C THR A 65 -8.62 -7.16 -7.06
N GLU A 66 -9.30 -6.03 -7.11
CA GLU A 66 -9.41 -5.22 -8.32
C GLU A 66 -9.61 -3.74 -7.98
N PHE A 67 -8.92 -2.87 -8.68
CA PHE A 67 -9.17 -1.42 -8.77
C PHE A 67 -8.56 -0.90 -10.06
N GLY A 68 -8.98 0.27 -10.52
CA GLY A 68 -8.50 0.87 -11.77
C GLY A 68 -9.63 0.99 -12.79
N ALA A 69 -9.54 0.30 -13.94
CA ALA A 69 -10.48 0.40 -15.07
C ALA A 69 -10.68 1.86 -15.55
N VAL A 70 -9.59 2.63 -15.60
CA VAL A 70 -9.58 4.04 -16.00
C VAL A 70 -8.94 4.19 -17.37
N GLU A 71 -9.64 4.89 -18.28
CA GLU A 71 -9.21 5.06 -19.67
C GLU A 71 -8.43 6.35 -19.91
N ASP A 72 -8.70 7.40 -19.12
CA ASP A 72 -8.05 8.69 -19.28
C ASP A 72 -6.71 8.77 -18.55
N VAL A 73 -5.69 9.29 -19.24
CA VAL A 73 -4.32 9.37 -18.71
C VAL A 73 -4.19 10.36 -17.55
N VAL A 74 -4.92 11.47 -17.58
CA VAL A 74 -4.74 12.54 -16.59
C VAL A 74 -5.61 12.30 -15.35
N THR A 75 -6.90 12.17 -15.55
CA THR A 75 -7.85 11.95 -14.44
C THR A 75 -7.79 10.53 -13.91
N GLY A 76 -7.54 9.56 -14.79
CA GLY A 76 -7.34 8.17 -14.41
C GLY A 76 -6.12 7.94 -13.52
N LEU A 77 -5.00 8.61 -13.81
CA LEU A 77 -3.82 8.54 -12.93
C LEU A 77 -4.08 9.18 -11.56
N ALA A 78 -4.83 10.28 -11.51
CA ALA A 78 -5.20 10.89 -10.24
C ALA A 78 -6.07 9.97 -9.40
N GLU A 79 -6.98 9.21 -10.03
CA GLU A 79 -7.80 8.20 -9.37
C GLU A 79 -6.97 7.01 -8.87
N ILE A 80 -6.11 6.46 -9.73
CA ILE A 80 -5.18 5.38 -9.33
C ILE A 80 -4.34 5.80 -8.13
N ARG A 81 -3.80 7.02 -8.15
CA ARG A 81 -3.02 7.57 -7.04
C ARG A 81 -3.86 7.67 -5.77
N PHE A 82 -5.06 8.24 -5.88
CA PHE A 82 -5.97 8.38 -4.74
C PHE A 82 -6.28 7.04 -4.07
N VAL A 83 -6.65 6.03 -4.87
CA VAL A 83 -6.95 4.70 -4.35
C VAL A 83 -5.72 4.05 -3.73
N LEU A 84 -4.55 4.14 -4.38
CA LEU A 84 -3.30 3.56 -3.87
C LEU A 84 -2.80 4.24 -2.58
N ASP A 85 -2.93 5.56 -2.46
CA ASP A 85 -2.54 6.28 -1.25
C ASP A 85 -3.40 5.84 -0.06
N HIS A 86 -4.70 5.63 -0.29
CA HIS A 86 -5.59 5.06 0.72
C HIS A 86 -5.25 3.59 1.02
N ILE A 87 -4.96 2.77 0.01
CA ILE A 87 -4.55 1.37 0.18
C ILE A 87 -3.26 1.27 1.01
N ASP A 88 -2.29 2.14 0.78
CA ASP A 88 -1.04 2.20 1.55
C ASP A 88 -1.24 2.70 2.99
N GLY A 89 -2.45 3.10 3.36
CA GLY A 89 -2.78 3.45 4.75
C GLY A 89 -2.60 4.93 5.09
N GLU A 90 -2.46 5.81 4.10
CA GLU A 90 -2.38 7.25 4.36
C GLU A 90 -3.60 7.73 5.15
N GLY A 91 -3.37 8.10 6.42
CA GLY A 91 -4.41 8.58 7.34
C GLY A 91 -5.34 7.53 7.96
N GLU A 92 -5.30 6.25 7.57
CA GLU A 92 -6.35 5.29 7.93
C GLU A 92 -5.90 3.93 8.50
N GLY A 93 -4.61 3.71 8.74
CA GLY A 93 -4.15 2.52 9.46
C GLY A 93 -3.44 1.46 8.60
N MET A 94 -3.81 0.18 8.73
CA MET A 94 -3.09 -0.94 8.11
C MET A 94 -3.07 -0.88 6.58
N PRO A 95 -1.92 -1.13 5.93
CA PRO A 95 -1.86 -1.25 4.47
C PRO A 95 -2.67 -2.47 4.01
N LEU A 96 -3.19 -2.38 2.79
CA LEU A 96 -3.91 -3.47 2.14
C LEU A 96 -3.05 -4.03 1.00
N SER A 97 -3.13 -5.34 0.77
CA SER A 97 -2.62 -5.94 -0.46
C SER A 97 -3.52 -5.58 -1.64
N TRP A 98 -2.97 -5.49 -2.85
CA TRP A 98 -3.76 -5.07 -4.00
C TRP A 98 -3.32 -5.72 -5.32
N ILE A 99 -4.27 -5.76 -6.29
CA ILE A 99 -4.04 -6.07 -7.70
C ILE A 99 -4.71 -5.00 -8.54
N PHE A 100 -4.01 -4.50 -9.55
CA PHE A 100 -4.51 -3.50 -10.48
C PHE A 100 -5.30 -4.16 -11.62
N TRP A 101 -6.49 -3.66 -11.92
CA TRP A 101 -7.33 -4.04 -13.04
C TRP A 101 -7.54 -2.86 -14.01
N ASP A 102 -7.22 -2.89 -15.33
CA ASP A 102 -6.53 -4.04 -15.88
C ASP A 102 -5.27 -3.53 -16.59
N TYR A 103 -4.26 -4.36 -16.63
CA TYR A 103 -2.98 -4.05 -17.24
C TYR A 103 -3.07 -3.79 -18.76
N ASN A 104 -4.13 -4.24 -19.44
CA ASN A 104 -4.34 -4.00 -20.87
C ASN A 104 -4.81 -2.56 -21.16
N LEU A 105 -5.46 -1.90 -20.21
CA LEU A 105 -5.91 -0.51 -20.31
C LEU A 105 -4.76 0.48 -20.09
N VAL A 106 -3.65 0.03 -19.53
CA VAL A 106 -2.48 0.87 -19.29
C VAL A 106 -1.69 1.03 -20.59
N ASP A 107 -1.41 2.25 -21.00
CA ASP A 107 -0.39 2.50 -22.00
C ASP A 107 0.97 2.00 -21.50
N ARG A 108 1.34 0.81 -21.96
CA ARG A 108 2.58 0.12 -21.55
C ARG A 108 3.85 0.87 -21.96
N SER A 109 3.76 1.83 -22.86
CA SER A 109 4.85 2.73 -23.23
C SER A 109 4.97 3.92 -22.27
N SER A 110 3.92 4.24 -21.51
CA SER A 110 3.88 5.37 -20.60
C SER A 110 4.64 5.09 -19.29
N ASP A 111 5.73 5.79 -19.09
CA ASP A 111 6.46 5.77 -17.81
C ASP A 111 5.63 6.36 -16.66
N THR A 112 4.61 7.15 -16.98
CA THR A 112 3.71 7.78 -16.00
C THR A 112 2.92 6.72 -15.23
N TYR A 113 2.21 5.82 -15.93
CA TYR A 113 1.52 4.71 -15.29
C TYR A 113 2.46 3.80 -14.50
N ARG A 114 3.62 3.48 -15.12
CA ARG A 114 4.63 2.63 -14.45
C ARG A 114 5.13 3.28 -13.16
N THR A 115 5.29 4.59 -13.14
CA THR A 115 5.75 5.31 -11.95
C THR A 115 4.70 5.28 -10.84
N GLU A 116 3.42 5.46 -11.17
CA GLU A 116 2.33 5.39 -10.17
C GLU A 116 2.17 3.99 -9.56
N LEU A 117 2.25 2.95 -10.40
CA LEU A 117 2.11 1.56 -9.95
C LEU A 117 3.39 0.99 -9.32
N ALA A 118 4.55 1.60 -9.57
CA ALA A 118 5.85 1.14 -9.07
C ALA A 118 6.11 1.59 -7.62
N ARG A 119 5.24 1.21 -6.72
CA ARG A 119 5.34 1.53 -5.29
C ARG A 119 6.37 0.66 -4.59
N SER A 120 6.88 1.18 -3.49
CA SER A 120 7.73 0.43 -2.56
C SER A 120 6.90 0.03 -1.34
N TYR A 121 7.11 -1.16 -0.83
CA TYR A 121 6.26 -1.75 0.20
C TYR A 121 7.00 -2.80 1.03
N PRO A 122 6.52 -3.11 2.25
CA PRO A 122 7.05 -4.22 3.02
C PRO A 122 6.59 -5.56 2.43
N THR A 123 7.51 -6.45 2.10
CA THR A 123 7.24 -7.82 1.64
C THR A 123 7.06 -8.79 2.80
N ALA A 124 7.72 -8.50 3.93
CA ALA A 124 7.55 -9.21 5.18
C ALA A 124 7.83 -8.26 6.34
N VAL A 125 7.09 -8.40 7.44
CA VAL A 125 7.32 -7.62 8.65
C VAL A 125 7.46 -8.56 9.84
N ALA A 126 8.57 -8.46 10.55
CA ALA A 126 8.85 -9.23 11.76
C ALA A 126 8.14 -8.63 12.99
N GLY A 127 6.84 -8.39 12.86
CA GLY A 127 6.06 -7.76 13.90
C GLY A 127 4.66 -7.37 13.46
N THR A 128 4.02 -6.57 14.30
CA THR A 128 2.72 -5.98 14.00
C THR A 128 2.89 -4.59 13.41
N ILE A 129 2.42 -4.38 12.18
CA ILE A 129 2.43 -3.06 11.53
C ILE A 129 1.53 -2.12 12.33
N LEU A 130 2.06 -0.97 12.71
CA LEU A 130 1.31 0.12 13.34
C LEU A 130 0.88 1.15 12.30
N THR A 131 1.81 1.56 11.44
CA THR A 131 1.52 2.47 10.33
C THR A 131 2.41 2.11 9.13
N PHE A 132 1.89 2.37 7.94
CA PHE A 132 2.66 2.34 6.70
C PHE A 132 2.17 3.47 5.79
N SER A 133 3.09 4.08 5.06
CA SER A 133 2.76 5.02 3.98
C SER A 133 3.84 5.03 2.92
N PHE A 134 3.45 5.31 1.69
CA PHE A 134 4.34 5.53 0.58
C PHE A 134 3.86 6.72 -0.25
N ASN A 135 4.68 7.74 -0.40
CA ASN A 135 4.40 8.90 -1.24
C ASN A 135 5.12 8.76 -2.58
N VAL A 136 4.39 8.50 -3.65
CA VAL A 136 4.93 8.28 -4.99
C VAL A 136 5.64 9.52 -5.55
N SER A 137 5.22 10.71 -5.19
CA SER A 137 5.81 11.97 -5.68
C SER A 137 7.18 12.23 -5.10
N THR A 138 7.38 11.96 -3.82
CA THR A 138 8.66 12.16 -3.11
C THR A 138 9.50 10.89 -3.03
N GLY A 139 8.90 9.71 -3.18
CA GLY A 139 9.52 8.42 -2.89
C GLY A 139 9.76 8.19 -1.40
N HIS A 140 9.12 8.97 -0.54
CA HIS A 140 9.21 8.76 0.90
C HIS A 140 8.36 7.55 1.29
N MET A 141 8.99 6.56 1.93
CA MET A 141 8.31 5.41 2.53
C MET A 141 8.54 5.44 4.04
N ALA A 142 7.48 5.27 4.80
CA ALA A 142 7.51 5.17 6.24
C ALA A 142 6.82 3.88 6.69
N LEU A 143 7.48 3.10 7.53
CA LEU A 143 6.93 1.90 8.15
C LEU A 143 7.22 1.92 9.65
N MET A 144 6.15 1.92 10.46
CA MET A 144 6.27 1.72 11.91
C MET A 144 5.66 0.39 12.29
N TYR A 145 6.39 -0.43 13.03
CA TYR A 145 5.91 -1.73 13.51
C TYR A 145 6.42 -2.03 14.91
N LEU A 146 5.63 -2.84 15.64
CA LEU A 146 6.04 -3.40 16.92
C LEU A 146 6.66 -4.79 16.67
N PRO A 147 7.97 -4.97 16.92
CA PRO A 147 8.61 -6.27 16.69
C PRO A 147 8.06 -7.35 17.62
N ASN A 148 7.84 -8.55 17.07
CA ASN A 148 7.31 -9.69 17.84
C ASN A 148 8.25 -10.91 17.88
N SER A 149 9.35 -10.89 17.12
CA SER A 149 10.32 -11.97 17.06
C SER A 149 11.72 -11.42 16.81
N ALA A 150 12.65 -11.83 17.65
CA ALA A 150 14.07 -11.48 17.51
C ALA A 150 14.78 -12.23 16.36
N THR A 151 14.18 -13.26 15.81
CA THR A 151 14.79 -14.12 14.79
C THR A 151 14.26 -13.89 13.38
N ALA A 152 13.18 -13.14 13.25
CA ALA A 152 12.63 -12.81 11.97
C ALA A 152 13.17 -11.46 11.46
N SER A 153 13.21 -11.29 10.15
CA SER A 153 13.63 -10.06 9.48
C SER A 153 12.43 -9.33 8.88
N THR A 154 12.46 -8.01 8.90
CA THR A 154 11.57 -7.19 8.10
C THR A 154 12.20 -6.96 6.74
N GLU A 155 11.45 -7.21 5.67
CA GLU A 155 11.92 -7.08 4.29
C GLU A 155 11.10 -6.04 3.56
N LEU A 156 11.78 -5.12 2.86
CA LEU A 156 11.15 -4.07 2.07
C LEU A 156 11.56 -4.22 0.61
N TYR A 157 10.58 -4.19 -0.29
CA TYR A 157 10.82 -4.00 -1.71
C TYR A 157 10.97 -2.50 -2.01
N LEU A 158 11.97 -2.15 -2.81
CA LEU A 158 12.22 -0.79 -3.27
C LEU A 158 12.20 -0.74 -4.79
N SER A 159 11.36 0.13 -5.33
CA SER A 159 11.30 0.36 -6.78
C SER A 159 12.52 1.16 -7.26
N SER A 160 13.69 0.50 -7.34
CA SER A 160 14.96 1.13 -7.72
C SER A 160 14.93 1.76 -9.11
N LYS A 161 14.17 1.17 -10.05
CA LYS A 161 14.05 1.68 -11.42
C LYS A 161 13.23 2.97 -11.53
N TYR A 162 12.16 3.11 -10.76
CA TYR A 162 11.21 4.23 -10.91
C TYR A 162 11.31 5.23 -9.77
N GLN A 163 11.46 4.77 -8.55
CA GLN A 163 11.40 5.60 -7.36
C GLN A 163 12.77 6.02 -6.83
N TYR A 164 13.76 5.12 -6.90
CA TYR A 164 15.08 5.34 -6.30
C TYR A 164 16.22 5.21 -7.31
N LYS A 165 16.09 5.86 -8.46
CA LYS A 165 17.06 5.79 -9.58
C LYS A 165 18.49 6.18 -9.17
N HIS A 166 18.61 7.11 -8.22
CA HIS A 166 19.91 7.60 -7.71
C HIS A 166 20.25 7.01 -6.34
N GLY A 167 19.52 5.97 -5.91
CA GLY A 167 19.64 5.36 -4.60
C GLY A 167 18.75 6.03 -3.55
N PHE A 168 18.94 5.60 -2.31
CA PHE A 168 18.09 6.02 -1.19
C PHE A 168 18.91 6.12 0.10
N ASN A 169 18.35 6.81 1.09
CA ASN A 169 18.80 6.80 2.47
C ASN A 169 17.80 6.01 3.29
N VAL A 170 18.28 5.30 4.31
CA VAL A 170 17.43 4.58 5.29
C VAL A 170 17.77 5.10 6.66
N VAL A 171 16.77 5.43 7.42
CA VAL A 171 16.86 5.78 8.84
C VAL A 171 15.99 4.82 9.63
N ALA A 172 16.55 4.26 10.68
CA ALA A 172 15.83 3.40 11.63
C ALA A 172 15.87 4.02 13.03
N SER A 173 14.75 4.04 13.70
CA SER A 173 14.60 4.59 15.06
C SER A 173 13.88 3.56 15.96
N PRO A 174 14.26 3.46 17.25
CA PRO A 174 15.32 4.18 17.92
C PRO A 174 16.72 3.78 17.43
N SER A 175 17.70 4.65 17.64
CA SER A 175 19.11 4.38 17.25
C SER A 175 19.60 3.07 17.87
N GLY A 176 20.24 2.23 17.04
CA GLY A 176 20.74 0.90 17.48
C GLY A 176 19.66 -0.18 17.58
N CYS A 177 18.39 0.09 17.22
CA CYS A 177 17.33 -0.91 17.26
C CYS A 177 17.54 -2.07 16.29
N CYS A 178 18.28 -1.83 15.21
CA CYS A 178 18.38 -2.80 14.13
C CYS A 178 19.62 -2.59 13.26
N THR A 179 19.94 -3.61 12.48
CA THR A 179 20.91 -3.53 11.38
C THR A 179 20.16 -3.56 10.06
N VAL A 180 20.62 -2.77 9.10
CA VAL A 180 20.03 -2.66 7.77
C VAL A 180 21.00 -3.18 6.73
N ALA A 181 20.58 -4.17 5.95
CA ALA A 181 21.33 -4.69 4.81
C ALA A 181 20.59 -4.37 3.51
N VAL A 182 21.30 -3.86 2.52
CA VAL A 182 20.76 -3.52 1.20
C VAL A 182 21.20 -4.59 0.20
N SER A 183 20.28 -5.07 -0.63
CA SER A 183 20.60 -6.01 -1.71
C SER A 183 21.54 -5.39 -2.75
N LYS A 184 22.33 -6.22 -3.44
CA LYS A 184 23.32 -5.76 -4.44
C LYS A 184 22.72 -4.91 -5.57
N ASN A 185 21.48 -5.18 -5.93
CA ASN A 185 20.76 -4.43 -6.98
C ASN A 185 19.97 -3.21 -6.44
N GLY A 186 20.04 -2.94 -5.14
CA GLY A 186 19.32 -1.84 -4.51
C GLY A 186 17.79 -1.98 -4.52
N ALA A 187 17.27 -3.17 -4.82
CA ALA A 187 15.83 -3.39 -4.96
C ALA A 187 15.16 -3.91 -3.68
N SER A 188 15.94 -4.22 -2.65
CA SER A 188 15.39 -4.64 -1.36
C SER A 188 16.28 -4.26 -0.19
N ILE A 189 15.63 -4.13 0.95
CA ILE A 189 16.26 -3.92 2.26
C ILE A 189 15.83 -5.06 3.18
N VAL A 190 16.79 -5.58 3.95
CA VAL A 190 16.54 -6.51 5.05
C VAL A 190 16.92 -5.81 6.35
N VAL A 191 15.98 -5.75 7.27
CA VAL A 191 16.13 -5.14 8.59
C VAL A 191 16.06 -6.23 9.64
N ASN A 192 17.17 -6.44 10.36
CA ASN A 192 17.25 -7.36 11.49
C ASN A 192 17.24 -6.54 12.77
N HIS A 193 16.19 -6.65 13.58
CA HIS A 193 16.11 -5.93 14.84
C HIS A 193 16.86 -6.66 15.96
N VAL A 194 17.34 -5.86 16.91
CA VAL A 194 17.99 -6.39 18.12
C VAL A 194 16.92 -7.03 19.02
N PRO A 195 17.19 -8.20 19.62
CA PRO A 195 16.30 -8.78 20.64
C PRO A 195 15.97 -7.76 21.73
N ASP A 196 14.74 -7.79 22.22
CA ASP A 196 14.23 -6.96 23.31
C ASP A 196 14.00 -5.46 22.98
N ALA A 197 13.88 -5.12 21.72
CA ALA A 197 13.50 -3.78 21.32
C ALA A 197 12.06 -3.40 21.70
N GLY A 198 11.47 -3.85 22.74
CA GLY A 198 10.07 -3.66 23.22
C GLY A 198 9.34 -2.35 22.85
N ALA A 199 10.02 -1.48 22.11
CA ALA A 199 9.53 -0.24 21.51
C ALA A 199 9.26 -0.42 20.01
N PRO A 200 8.31 0.36 19.45
CA PRO A 200 8.10 0.40 18.00
C PRO A 200 9.39 0.77 17.24
N ILE A 201 9.59 0.12 16.12
CA ILE A 201 10.65 0.47 15.15
C ILE A 201 10.01 1.31 14.05
N ASP A 202 10.58 2.49 13.81
CA ASP A 202 10.24 3.37 12.71
C ASP A 202 11.34 3.33 11.64
N LEU A 203 10.97 2.95 10.43
CA LEU A 203 11.83 2.89 9.26
C LEU A 203 11.40 3.96 8.26
N GLN A 204 12.33 4.83 7.91
CA GLN A 204 12.13 5.89 6.93
C GLN A 204 13.07 5.67 5.75
N VAL A 205 12.52 5.61 4.54
CA VAL A 205 13.30 5.53 3.29
C VAL A 205 13.03 6.77 2.46
N THR A 206 14.09 7.45 2.03
CA THR A 206 14.00 8.67 1.22
C THR A 206 14.91 8.58 0.00
N ARG A 207 14.54 9.22 -1.11
CA ARG A 207 15.40 9.34 -2.29
C ARG A 207 16.70 10.06 -1.95
N LYS A 208 17.79 9.64 -2.57
CA LYS A 208 18.98 10.49 -2.68
C LYS A 208 18.73 11.56 -3.74
N SER A 209 19.17 12.76 -3.45
CA SER A 209 19.19 13.88 -4.39
C SER A 209 20.22 13.65 -5.51
#